data_a2de6802343177e11acb5d7bde6ea213
#
_entry.id   a2de6802343177e11acb5d7bde6ea213
#
_cell.length_a   1.000
_cell.length_b   1.000
_cell.length_c   1.000
_cell.angle_alpha   90.00
_cell.angle_beta   90.00
_cell.angle_gamma   90.00
#
_symmetry.space_group_name_H-M   'P 1'
#
loop_
_entity.id
_entity.type
_entity.pdbx_description
1 polymer ?
#
loop_
_entity_poly.entity_id
_entity_poly.type
_entity_poly.pdbx_seq_one_letter_code
_entity_poly.pdbx_strand_id
1 'polypeptide(L)'
;MKQKPNLSFWQLWNLSFGFFGVQIAYALQSANISRIFATLGADPHNLSYFWILPPLMGIVVQPIVGTLSDMTWTRFGRRIPYLFVGAAMSVLVMCLLPNAGSLGMAVSTAMVFGLVSLMFLDTSINMAMQPFKMLVGDMVNEKQKTLAYSIQSFLCNAGSIAGYVFPFFFTFLGISNQAPSGVVPDSVVYSFYIGAAILILCVIYTTAKVKEMPPKEYAEYHSVEKKEDTSKSNLFTLLKFAPPTFWKVGLVQFFCWFAFMYMWTYTNGTVAANCWGVDMLAHDATMTKGYQEAGNWVGILFAIQAIGSVAWAMVLPQFKNTKLAYSFSLILGAAGFVLAAFVHDQYVMFIPFLLIGCAWAAILAMPFTLVTNALEGYGHLGTYLGLFNGTICIPQIIAAAIGGVLLQMVGSVQSNMMIVAGVSLFLGAMSVGFIKVRRPAEQG
;
A
#
# COMPACT_ATOMS: atom_id res chain seq x y z
N MET A 1 2.88 1.93 -36.64
CA MET A 1 3.59 1.37 -35.48
C MET A 1 3.61 -0.14 -35.58
N LYS A 2 4.77 -0.75 -35.38
CA LYS A 2 4.86 -2.20 -35.27
C LYS A 2 4.13 -2.63 -33.99
N GLN A 3 3.25 -3.62 -34.04
CA GLN A 3 2.58 -4.11 -32.83
C GLN A 3 3.55 -5.00 -32.05
N LYS A 4 3.58 -4.83 -30.72
CA LYS A 4 4.34 -5.72 -29.83
C LYS A 4 3.84 -7.17 -30.02
N PRO A 5 4.73 -8.18 -29.95
CA PRO A 5 4.34 -9.57 -30.11
C PRO A 5 3.36 -10.02 -29.02
N ASN A 6 2.54 -11.00 -29.34
CA ASN A 6 1.69 -11.65 -28.34
C ASN A 6 2.56 -12.50 -27.43
N LEU A 7 2.39 -12.30 -26.11
CA LEU A 7 3.05 -13.09 -25.08
C LEU A 7 2.15 -14.26 -24.65
N SER A 8 2.75 -15.39 -24.34
CA SER A 8 2.02 -16.52 -23.74
C SER A 8 1.58 -16.18 -22.31
N PHE A 9 0.60 -16.93 -21.78
CA PHE A 9 0.18 -16.78 -20.39
C PHE A 9 1.35 -16.87 -19.40
N TRP A 10 2.25 -17.82 -19.58
CA TRP A 10 3.42 -17.99 -18.71
C TRP A 10 4.44 -16.84 -18.83
N GLN A 11 4.58 -16.23 -20.00
CA GLN A 11 5.41 -15.03 -20.16
C GLN A 11 4.79 -13.84 -19.42
N LEU A 12 3.46 -13.65 -19.50
CA LEU A 12 2.75 -12.63 -18.73
C LEU A 12 2.86 -12.87 -17.21
N TRP A 13 2.74 -14.13 -16.80
CA TRP A 13 2.94 -14.54 -15.40
C TRP A 13 4.34 -14.20 -14.89
N ASN A 14 5.36 -14.56 -15.66
CA ASN A 14 6.75 -14.34 -15.29
C ASN A 14 7.09 -12.84 -15.15
N LEU A 15 6.47 -11.96 -15.95
CA LEU A 15 6.66 -10.50 -15.86
C LEU A 15 6.30 -9.95 -14.47
N SER A 16 5.33 -10.54 -13.81
CA SER A 16 4.79 -10.03 -12.55
C SER A 16 5.06 -10.94 -11.35
N PHE A 17 5.65 -12.11 -11.53
CA PHE A 17 5.80 -13.09 -10.45
C PHE A 17 6.63 -12.56 -9.26
N GLY A 18 7.70 -11.83 -9.53
CA GLY A 18 8.51 -11.22 -8.46
C GLY A 18 7.72 -10.20 -7.63
N PHE A 19 6.65 -9.63 -8.19
CA PHE A 19 5.79 -8.70 -7.46
C PHE A 19 5.03 -9.37 -6.31
N PHE A 20 4.75 -10.67 -6.40
CA PHE A 20 4.24 -11.47 -5.29
C PHE A 20 5.16 -11.36 -4.05
N GLY A 21 6.47 -11.52 -4.24
CA GLY A 21 7.44 -11.37 -3.14
C GLY A 21 7.53 -9.94 -2.60
N VAL A 22 7.49 -8.93 -3.46
CA VAL A 22 7.48 -7.52 -3.04
C VAL A 22 6.24 -7.21 -2.21
N GLN A 23 5.10 -7.77 -2.55
CA GLN A 23 3.86 -7.57 -1.80
C GLN A 23 3.85 -8.28 -0.45
N ILE A 24 4.55 -9.41 -0.31
CA ILE A 24 4.79 -10.03 1.01
C ILE A 24 5.54 -9.05 1.92
N ALA A 25 6.62 -8.42 1.43
CA ALA A 25 7.38 -7.45 2.21
C ALA A 25 6.51 -6.24 2.62
N TYR A 26 5.74 -5.70 1.67
CA TYR A 26 4.83 -4.59 1.93
C TYR A 26 3.72 -4.95 2.94
N ALA A 27 3.16 -6.15 2.86
CA ALA A 27 2.13 -6.63 3.77
C ALA A 27 2.68 -6.84 5.19
N LEU A 28 3.86 -7.45 5.32
CA LEU A 28 4.54 -7.61 6.62
C LEU A 28 4.82 -6.26 7.27
N GLN A 29 5.29 -5.30 6.49
CA GLN A 29 5.47 -3.92 6.95
C GLN A 29 4.13 -3.33 7.41
N SER A 30 3.12 -3.31 6.56
CA SER A 30 1.82 -2.66 6.84
C SER A 30 1.12 -3.22 8.07
N ALA A 31 1.22 -4.53 8.31
CA ALA A 31 0.58 -5.18 9.46
C ALA A 31 1.39 -5.05 10.76
N ASN A 32 2.71 -4.90 10.68
CA ASN A 32 3.57 -5.06 11.86
C ASN A 32 4.33 -3.81 12.28
N ILE A 33 4.38 -2.74 11.50
CA ILE A 33 5.14 -1.53 11.87
C ILE A 33 4.67 -0.94 13.20
N SER A 34 3.37 -0.72 13.38
CA SER A 34 2.83 -0.22 14.64
C SER A 34 3.13 -1.16 15.80
N ARG A 35 3.02 -2.47 15.59
CA ARG A 35 3.36 -3.50 16.58
C ARG A 35 4.83 -3.48 16.95
N ILE A 36 5.73 -3.40 15.96
CA ILE A 36 7.18 -3.38 16.18
C ILE A 36 7.57 -2.15 16.99
N PHE A 37 7.18 -0.96 16.56
CA PHE A 37 7.57 0.27 17.27
C PHE A 37 6.93 0.39 18.64
N ALA A 38 5.68 -0.03 18.82
CA ALA A 38 5.05 -0.08 20.13
C ALA A 38 5.79 -1.07 21.06
N THR A 39 6.18 -2.24 20.56
CA THR A 39 6.96 -3.23 21.32
C THR A 39 8.36 -2.71 21.68
N LEU A 40 9.00 -1.91 20.82
CA LEU A 40 10.26 -1.25 21.11
C LEU A 40 10.13 -0.16 22.18
N GLY A 41 8.92 0.27 22.54
CA GLY A 41 8.64 1.24 23.58
C GLY A 41 8.16 2.60 23.08
N ALA A 42 7.64 2.70 21.82
CA ALA A 42 7.05 3.92 21.32
C ALA A 42 5.78 4.28 22.10
N ASP A 43 5.69 5.53 22.52
CA ASP A 43 4.46 6.08 23.10
C ASP A 43 3.32 6.01 22.05
N PRO A 44 2.11 5.56 22.41
CA PRO A 44 0.97 5.51 21.50
C PRO A 44 0.67 6.84 20.78
N HIS A 45 0.91 7.99 21.44
CA HIS A 45 0.72 9.32 20.85
C HIS A 45 1.77 9.65 19.78
N ASN A 46 2.94 9.01 19.81
CA ASN A 46 4.01 9.20 18.83
C ASN A 46 4.00 8.13 17.74
N LEU A 47 3.18 7.09 17.88
CA LEU A 47 3.17 5.92 16.99
C LEU A 47 2.86 6.31 15.54
N SER A 48 1.99 7.29 15.32
CA SER A 48 1.63 7.76 13.99
C SER A 48 2.79 8.41 13.23
N TYR A 49 3.77 9.00 13.91
CA TYR A 49 4.91 9.66 13.25
C TYR A 49 5.77 8.69 12.42
N PHE A 50 5.85 7.42 12.84
CA PHE A 50 6.57 6.40 12.06
C PHE A 50 5.93 6.14 10.69
N TRP A 51 4.62 6.40 10.57
CA TRP A 51 3.87 6.24 9.34
C TRP A 51 4.00 7.40 8.35
N ILE A 52 4.78 8.44 8.68
CA ILE A 52 5.13 9.49 7.71
C ILE A 52 6.08 8.96 6.64
N LEU A 53 6.96 8.02 6.99
CA LEU A 53 8.03 7.53 6.10
C LEU A 53 7.51 6.81 4.85
N PRO A 54 6.59 5.82 4.93
CA PRO A 54 6.12 5.11 3.75
C PRO A 54 5.61 6.03 2.62
N PRO A 55 4.64 6.93 2.85
CA PRO A 55 4.17 7.82 1.80
C PRO A 55 5.23 8.85 1.36
N LEU A 56 6.09 9.31 2.27
CA LEU A 56 7.16 10.24 1.94
C LEU A 56 8.16 9.57 0.97
N MET A 57 8.57 8.35 1.26
CA MET A 57 9.45 7.59 0.37
C MET A 57 8.76 7.27 -0.96
N GLY A 58 7.47 6.99 -0.95
CA GLY A 58 6.69 6.78 -2.17
C GLY A 58 6.70 8.00 -3.10
N ILE A 59 6.53 9.21 -2.57
CA ILE A 59 6.59 10.46 -3.35
C ILE A 59 8.00 10.71 -3.92
N VAL A 60 9.04 10.42 -3.14
CA VAL A 60 10.43 10.77 -3.52
C VAL A 60 11.04 9.69 -4.42
N VAL A 61 10.95 8.43 -4.00
CA VAL A 61 11.71 7.33 -4.64
C VAL A 61 11.10 6.91 -5.98
N GLN A 62 9.78 6.81 -6.08
CA GLN A 62 9.14 6.30 -7.30
C GLN A 62 9.44 7.15 -8.55
N PRO A 63 9.33 8.50 -8.52
CA PRO A 63 9.70 9.33 -9.68
C PRO A 63 11.19 9.24 -10.01
N ILE A 64 12.06 9.22 -9.00
CA ILE A 64 13.52 9.14 -9.19
C ILE A 64 13.86 7.83 -9.88
N VAL A 65 13.40 6.70 -9.36
CA VAL A 65 13.65 5.37 -9.92
C VAL A 65 13.03 5.23 -11.31
N GLY A 66 11.83 5.76 -11.51
CA GLY A 66 11.18 5.82 -12.82
C GLY A 66 12.08 6.50 -13.85
N THR A 67 12.52 7.73 -13.56
CA THR A 67 13.37 8.52 -14.46
C THR A 67 14.73 7.87 -14.68
N LEU A 68 15.41 7.44 -13.61
CA LEU A 68 16.72 6.80 -13.73
C LEU A 68 16.65 5.50 -14.54
N SER A 69 15.62 4.69 -14.33
CA SER A 69 15.44 3.44 -15.08
C SER A 69 15.12 3.69 -16.57
N ASP A 70 14.50 4.82 -16.92
CA ASP A 70 14.28 5.21 -18.31
C ASP A 70 15.59 5.58 -19.03
N MET A 71 16.56 6.10 -18.30
CA MET A 71 17.86 6.53 -18.83
C MET A 71 18.92 5.41 -18.81
N THR A 72 18.69 4.34 -18.08
CA THR A 72 19.66 3.27 -17.88
C THR A 72 19.45 2.15 -18.88
N TRP A 73 20.51 1.74 -19.56
CA TRP A 73 20.53 0.55 -20.41
C TRP A 73 21.73 -0.33 -20.05
N THR A 74 21.42 -1.50 -19.51
CA THR A 74 22.42 -2.50 -19.16
C THR A 74 22.24 -3.76 -19.99
N ARG A 75 23.19 -4.70 -19.89
CA ARG A 75 23.06 -6.02 -20.51
C ARG A 75 21.85 -6.83 -20.00
N PHE A 76 21.32 -6.48 -18.84
CA PHE A 76 20.15 -7.15 -18.24
C PHE A 76 18.84 -6.43 -18.57
N GLY A 77 18.88 -5.27 -19.20
CA GLY A 77 17.75 -4.40 -19.46
C GLY A 77 17.86 -3.07 -18.73
N ARG A 78 16.76 -2.33 -18.69
CA ARG A 78 16.68 -1.03 -18.02
C ARG A 78 15.93 -1.07 -16.68
N ARG A 79 14.94 -1.94 -16.53
CA ARG A 79 14.10 -2.08 -15.33
C ARG A 79 14.65 -3.10 -14.35
N ILE A 80 15.13 -4.23 -14.85
CA ILE A 80 15.60 -5.37 -14.07
C ILE A 80 16.70 -5.00 -13.05
N PRO A 81 17.72 -4.18 -13.37
CA PRO A 81 18.73 -3.81 -12.38
C PRO A 81 18.16 -3.11 -11.14
N TYR A 82 17.24 -2.16 -11.33
CA TYR A 82 16.60 -1.44 -10.22
C TYR A 82 15.71 -2.35 -9.38
N LEU A 83 14.95 -3.21 -10.04
CA LEU A 83 14.10 -4.21 -9.40
C LEU A 83 14.93 -5.16 -8.53
N PHE A 84 16.04 -5.66 -9.04
CA PHE A 84 16.91 -6.58 -8.31
C PHE A 84 17.61 -5.91 -7.14
N VAL A 85 18.19 -4.72 -7.34
CA VAL A 85 18.86 -3.97 -6.28
C VAL A 85 17.86 -3.56 -5.19
N GLY A 86 16.68 -3.08 -5.55
CA GLY A 86 15.63 -2.77 -4.59
C GLY A 86 15.22 -3.99 -3.76
N ALA A 87 15.02 -5.14 -4.40
CA ALA A 87 14.70 -6.38 -3.69
C ALA A 87 15.83 -6.84 -2.77
N ALA A 88 17.08 -6.80 -3.22
CA ALA A 88 18.25 -7.19 -2.41
C ALA A 88 18.41 -6.31 -1.17
N MET A 89 18.23 -4.98 -1.33
CA MET A 89 18.23 -4.05 -0.20
C MET A 89 17.06 -4.32 0.75
N SER A 90 15.87 -4.60 0.22
CA SER A 90 14.69 -4.95 1.04
C SER A 90 14.94 -6.17 1.90
N VAL A 91 15.55 -7.22 1.34
CA VAL A 91 15.91 -8.45 2.07
C VAL A 91 16.81 -8.15 3.25
N LEU A 92 17.87 -7.36 3.05
CA LEU A 92 18.77 -6.97 4.12
C LEU A 92 18.04 -6.24 5.24
N VAL A 93 17.23 -5.26 4.89
CA VAL A 93 16.53 -4.42 5.87
C VAL A 93 15.40 -5.18 6.56
N MET A 94 14.72 -6.10 5.88
CA MET A 94 13.73 -6.98 6.49
C MET A 94 14.34 -7.89 7.57
N CYS A 95 15.62 -8.22 7.45
CA CYS A 95 16.34 -8.93 8.49
C CYS A 95 16.77 -8.04 9.66
N LEU A 96 16.99 -6.75 9.43
CA LEU A 96 17.45 -5.80 10.45
C LEU A 96 16.32 -5.21 11.29
N LEU A 97 15.24 -4.76 10.65
CA LEU A 97 14.15 -4.01 11.29
C LEU A 97 13.52 -4.75 12.50
N PRO A 98 13.08 -6.00 12.40
CA PRO A 98 12.45 -6.68 13.52
C PRO A 98 13.44 -7.02 14.67
N ASN A 99 14.73 -6.92 14.42
CA ASN A 99 15.77 -7.18 15.42
C ASN A 99 16.25 -5.93 16.16
N ALA A 100 15.66 -4.75 15.90
CA ALA A 100 16.09 -3.50 16.51
C ALA A 100 16.15 -3.55 18.05
N GLY A 101 15.21 -4.27 18.70
CA GLY A 101 15.17 -4.41 20.15
C GLY A 101 16.09 -5.50 20.74
N SER A 102 16.62 -6.42 19.92
CA SER A 102 17.46 -7.54 20.36
C SER A 102 18.95 -7.28 20.31
N LEU A 103 19.38 -6.13 19.78
CA LEU A 103 20.80 -5.79 19.60
C LEU A 103 21.47 -5.21 20.87
N GLY A 104 20.80 -5.25 22.02
CA GLY A 104 21.35 -4.74 23.29
C GLY A 104 21.50 -3.21 23.35
N MET A 105 20.86 -2.48 22.46
CA MET A 105 20.88 -1.02 22.43
C MET A 105 19.91 -0.42 23.46
N ALA A 106 20.20 0.81 23.91
CA ALA A 106 19.22 1.59 24.67
C ALA A 106 17.94 1.83 23.83
N VAL A 107 16.79 1.99 24.49
CA VAL A 107 15.47 2.12 23.84
C VAL A 107 15.49 3.26 22.80
N SER A 108 16.04 4.41 23.11
CA SER A 108 16.15 5.55 22.17
C SER A 108 16.99 5.21 20.93
N THR A 109 18.08 4.47 21.10
CA THR A 109 18.94 4.04 19.99
C THR A 109 18.26 2.98 19.15
N ALA A 110 17.55 2.02 19.79
CA ALA A 110 16.76 1.01 19.09
C ALA A 110 15.63 1.63 18.25
N MET A 111 14.98 2.68 18.77
CA MET A 111 13.98 3.46 18.04
C MET A 111 14.57 4.13 16.79
N VAL A 112 15.70 4.82 16.92
CA VAL A 112 16.36 5.48 15.80
C VAL A 112 16.83 4.44 14.78
N PHE A 113 17.40 3.33 15.22
CA PHE A 113 17.78 2.22 14.35
C PHE A 113 16.58 1.65 13.59
N GLY A 114 15.46 1.43 14.28
CA GLY A 114 14.21 0.99 13.66
C GLY A 114 13.68 1.98 12.64
N LEU A 115 13.69 3.27 12.97
CA LEU A 115 13.25 4.35 12.08
C LEU A 115 14.10 4.44 10.80
N VAL A 116 15.43 4.39 10.94
CA VAL A 116 16.35 4.37 9.80
C VAL A 116 16.15 3.12 8.96
N SER A 117 16.00 1.96 9.60
CA SER A 117 15.70 0.69 8.92
C SER A 117 14.38 0.77 8.15
N LEU A 118 13.34 1.35 8.75
CA LEU A 118 12.05 1.54 8.08
C LEU A 118 12.19 2.46 6.84
N MET A 119 12.93 3.55 6.95
CA MET A 119 13.18 4.45 5.83
C MET A 119 13.87 3.71 4.67
N PHE A 120 14.89 2.90 4.96
CA PHE A 120 15.55 2.08 3.93
C PHE A 120 14.64 0.98 3.37
N LEU A 121 13.78 0.38 4.19
CA LEU A 121 12.81 -0.60 3.74
C LEU A 121 11.82 0.02 2.75
N ASP A 122 11.24 1.16 3.09
CA ASP A 122 10.32 1.87 2.21
C ASP A 122 10.99 2.31 0.91
N THR A 123 12.21 2.82 0.99
CA THR A 123 13.01 3.19 -0.18
C THR A 123 13.22 2.00 -1.09
N SER A 124 13.64 0.87 -0.55
CA SER A 124 13.97 -0.33 -1.32
C SER A 124 12.74 -1.04 -1.88
N ILE A 125 11.63 -1.10 -1.13
CA ILE A 125 10.36 -1.63 -1.63
C ILE A 125 9.85 -0.77 -2.80
N ASN A 126 9.85 0.55 -2.67
CA ASN A 126 9.42 1.44 -3.75
C ASN A 126 10.33 1.35 -4.97
N MET A 127 11.65 1.19 -4.75
CA MET A 127 12.63 0.99 -5.80
C MET A 127 12.40 -0.31 -6.59
N ALA A 128 11.95 -1.40 -5.93
CA ALA A 128 11.58 -2.64 -6.58
C ALA A 128 10.20 -2.57 -7.24
N MET A 129 9.22 -1.94 -6.57
CA MET A 129 7.82 -1.90 -7.00
C MET A 129 7.61 -1.12 -8.29
N GLN A 130 8.29 0.01 -8.45
CA GLN A 130 8.11 0.88 -9.61
C GLN A 130 8.48 0.20 -10.94
N PRO A 131 9.64 -0.48 -11.07
CA PRO A 131 9.97 -1.22 -12.29
C PRO A 131 8.95 -2.31 -12.65
N PHE A 132 8.35 -3.01 -11.69
CA PHE A 132 7.31 -4.00 -11.98
C PHE A 132 6.09 -3.39 -12.66
N LYS A 133 5.64 -2.23 -12.18
CA LYS A 133 4.50 -1.51 -12.79
C LYS A 133 4.81 -1.10 -14.22
N MET A 134 6.04 -0.66 -14.47
CA MET A 134 6.48 -0.17 -15.79
C MET A 134 6.76 -1.32 -16.76
N LEU A 135 7.27 -2.45 -16.30
CA LEU A 135 7.66 -3.59 -17.12
C LEU A 135 6.47 -4.15 -17.93
N VAL A 136 5.29 -4.23 -17.35
CA VAL A 136 4.06 -4.63 -18.05
C VAL A 136 3.73 -3.64 -19.17
N GLY A 137 3.81 -2.33 -18.89
CA GLY A 137 3.58 -1.29 -19.90
C GLY A 137 4.58 -1.34 -21.06
N ASP A 138 5.86 -1.60 -20.74
CA ASP A 138 6.94 -1.66 -21.71
C ASP A 138 6.84 -2.89 -22.62
N MET A 139 6.49 -4.06 -22.08
CA MET A 139 6.61 -5.37 -22.76
C MET A 139 5.32 -5.86 -23.39
N VAL A 140 4.15 -5.48 -22.87
CA VAL A 140 2.86 -6.06 -23.23
C VAL A 140 2.15 -5.20 -24.30
N ASN A 141 1.55 -5.85 -25.31
CA ASN A 141 0.72 -5.16 -26.31
C ASN A 141 -0.64 -4.74 -25.73
N GLU A 142 -1.31 -3.78 -26.39
CA GLU A 142 -2.58 -3.23 -25.92
C GLU A 142 -3.67 -4.27 -25.72
N LYS A 143 -3.72 -5.31 -26.56
CA LYS A 143 -4.75 -6.37 -26.48
C LYS A 143 -4.61 -7.23 -25.23
N GLN A 144 -3.39 -7.41 -24.73
CA GLN A 144 -3.09 -8.27 -23.60
C GLN A 144 -2.87 -7.49 -22.29
N LYS A 145 -2.85 -6.16 -22.30
CA LYS A 145 -2.61 -5.34 -21.11
C LYS A 145 -3.58 -5.64 -19.97
N THR A 146 -4.87 -5.77 -20.29
CA THR A 146 -5.89 -6.09 -19.27
C THR A 146 -5.59 -7.43 -18.59
N LEU A 147 -5.24 -8.45 -19.35
CA LEU A 147 -4.88 -9.76 -18.79
C LEU A 147 -3.59 -9.67 -17.96
N ALA A 148 -2.57 -8.96 -18.45
CA ALA A 148 -1.30 -8.80 -17.74
C ALA A 148 -1.46 -8.07 -16.40
N TYR A 149 -2.23 -6.98 -16.37
CA TYR A 149 -2.53 -6.28 -15.12
C TYR A 149 -3.45 -7.08 -14.18
N SER A 150 -4.33 -7.92 -14.72
CA SER A 150 -5.13 -8.83 -13.89
C SER A 150 -4.26 -9.89 -13.21
N ILE A 151 -3.30 -10.48 -13.93
CA ILE A 151 -2.30 -11.41 -13.36
C ILE A 151 -1.46 -10.68 -12.29
N GLN A 152 -0.99 -9.48 -12.58
CA GLN A 152 -0.23 -8.68 -11.62
C GLN A 152 -1.04 -8.39 -10.35
N SER A 153 -2.30 -7.99 -10.50
CA SER A 153 -3.20 -7.72 -9.38
C SER A 153 -3.46 -8.99 -8.55
N PHE A 154 -3.65 -10.14 -9.20
CA PHE A 154 -3.80 -11.42 -8.51
C PHE A 154 -2.56 -11.75 -7.67
N LEU A 155 -1.36 -11.65 -8.25
CA LEU A 155 -0.11 -11.92 -7.55
C LEU A 155 0.14 -10.93 -6.41
N CYS A 156 -0.21 -9.65 -6.58
CA CYS A 156 -0.15 -8.66 -5.52
C CYS A 156 -1.03 -9.06 -4.32
N ASN A 157 -2.30 -9.37 -4.58
CA ASN A 157 -3.24 -9.73 -3.52
C ASN A 157 -2.85 -11.04 -2.83
N ALA A 158 -2.43 -12.04 -3.60
CA ALA A 158 -1.95 -13.31 -3.05
C ALA A 158 -0.70 -13.12 -2.15
N GLY A 159 0.25 -12.29 -2.59
CA GLY A 159 1.42 -11.93 -1.79
C GLY A 159 1.06 -11.18 -0.52
N SER A 160 0.14 -10.23 -0.60
CA SER A 160 -0.34 -9.47 0.56
C SER A 160 -1.01 -10.39 1.59
N ILE A 161 -1.90 -11.28 1.16
CA ILE A 161 -2.58 -12.25 2.05
C ILE A 161 -1.54 -13.16 2.72
N ALA A 162 -0.57 -13.69 1.96
CA ALA A 162 0.49 -14.52 2.52
C ALA A 162 1.30 -13.77 3.60
N GLY A 163 1.74 -12.55 3.31
CA GLY A 163 2.49 -11.71 4.25
C GLY A 163 1.69 -11.40 5.52
N TYR A 164 0.42 -11.06 5.39
CA TYR A 164 -0.45 -10.77 6.54
C TYR A 164 -0.64 -11.97 7.47
N VAL A 165 -0.72 -13.18 6.94
CA VAL A 165 -0.99 -14.40 7.72
C VAL A 165 0.27 -14.97 8.38
N PHE A 166 1.47 -14.62 7.94
CA PHE A 166 2.71 -15.25 8.41
C PHE A 166 2.90 -15.26 9.92
N PRO A 167 2.77 -14.16 10.69
CA PRO A 167 2.97 -14.22 12.14
C PRO A 167 2.01 -15.18 12.84
N PHE A 168 0.75 -15.21 12.42
CA PHE A 168 -0.23 -16.17 12.93
C PHE A 168 0.15 -17.62 12.58
N PHE A 169 0.52 -17.86 11.32
CA PHE A 169 0.91 -19.19 10.83
C PHE A 169 2.13 -19.73 11.56
N PHE A 170 3.16 -18.91 11.78
CA PHE A 170 4.35 -19.35 12.51
C PHE A 170 4.06 -19.61 13.98
N THR A 171 3.18 -18.83 14.60
CA THR A 171 2.70 -19.12 15.97
C THR A 171 1.94 -20.45 16.01
N PHE A 172 1.10 -20.73 15.03
CA PHE A 172 0.42 -22.01 14.92
C PHE A 172 1.37 -23.20 14.77
N LEU A 173 2.51 -23.01 14.10
CA LEU A 173 3.58 -24.01 14.00
C LEU A 173 4.44 -24.14 15.28
N GLY A 174 4.12 -23.40 16.34
CA GLY A 174 4.80 -23.49 17.64
C GLY A 174 5.96 -22.50 17.83
N ILE A 175 6.15 -21.53 16.93
CA ILE A 175 7.13 -20.46 17.11
C ILE A 175 6.58 -19.46 18.14
N SER A 176 7.45 -19.06 19.10
CA SER A 176 7.05 -18.16 20.18
C SER A 176 6.50 -16.82 19.69
N ASN A 177 5.34 -16.44 20.21
CA ASN A 177 4.74 -15.12 20.03
C ASN A 177 4.95 -14.20 21.25
N GLN A 178 5.82 -14.60 22.16
CA GLN A 178 6.21 -13.87 23.37
C GLN A 178 7.71 -13.61 23.35
N ALA A 179 8.12 -12.46 23.84
CA ALA A 179 9.52 -12.07 23.92
C ALA A 179 9.76 -11.23 25.20
N PRO A 180 11.03 -11.06 25.62
CA PRO A 180 11.38 -10.11 26.67
C PRO A 180 10.95 -8.68 26.32
N SER A 181 10.89 -7.81 27.33
CA SER A 181 10.57 -6.40 27.16
C SER A 181 11.43 -5.73 26.10
N GLY A 182 10.79 -4.98 25.19
CA GLY A 182 11.47 -4.26 24.12
C GLY A 182 11.95 -5.12 22.95
N VAL A 183 11.67 -6.41 22.95
CA VAL A 183 12.06 -7.37 21.91
C VAL A 183 10.83 -7.83 21.13
N VAL A 184 10.94 -7.80 19.79
CA VAL A 184 9.88 -8.29 18.91
C VAL A 184 9.80 -9.81 18.98
N PRO A 185 8.60 -10.43 19.07
CA PRO A 185 8.46 -11.88 19.12
C PRO A 185 9.04 -12.61 17.91
N ASP A 186 9.55 -13.82 18.12
CA ASP A 186 10.14 -14.65 17.08
C ASP A 186 9.18 -14.94 15.92
N SER A 187 7.87 -15.07 16.18
CA SER A 187 6.85 -15.25 15.16
C SER A 187 6.87 -14.13 14.11
N VAL A 188 7.10 -12.89 14.54
CA VAL A 188 7.24 -11.73 13.65
C VAL A 188 8.61 -11.73 12.97
N VAL A 189 9.68 -11.96 13.73
CA VAL A 189 11.06 -12.00 13.21
C VAL A 189 11.19 -13.03 12.09
N TYR A 190 10.75 -14.26 12.32
CA TYR A 190 10.77 -15.31 11.30
C TYR A 190 9.85 -15.02 10.12
N SER A 191 8.73 -14.32 10.34
CA SER A 191 7.87 -13.86 9.24
C SER A 191 8.62 -12.94 8.29
N PHE A 192 9.40 -12.01 8.83
CA PHE A 192 10.26 -11.12 8.02
C PHE A 192 11.39 -11.89 7.32
N TYR A 193 12.02 -12.86 7.98
CA TYR A 193 13.09 -13.66 7.38
C TYR A 193 12.58 -14.53 6.22
N ILE A 194 11.47 -15.22 6.42
CA ILE A 194 10.88 -16.06 5.37
C ILE A 194 10.30 -15.21 4.27
N GLY A 195 9.65 -14.08 4.61
CA GLY A 195 9.20 -13.11 3.63
C GLY A 195 10.33 -12.54 2.77
N ALA A 196 11.49 -12.26 3.39
CA ALA A 196 12.68 -11.81 2.67
C ALA A 196 13.24 -12.92 1.74
N ALA A 197 13.29 -14.17 2.21
CA ALA A 197 13.70 -15.30 1.39
C ALA A 197 12.79 -15.51 0.18
N ILE A 198 11.47 -15.45 0.37
CA ILE A 198 10.49 -15.55 -0.73
C ILE A 198 10.65 -14.37 -1.68
N LEU A 199 10.80 -13.15 -1.19
CA LEU A 199 11.00 -11.96 -2.00
C LEU A 199 12.19 -12.15 -2.96
N ILE A 200 13.35 -12.49 -2.43
CA ILE A 200 14.55 -12.60 -3.28
C ILE A 200 14.44 -13.77 -4.27
N LEU A 201 13.86 -14.90 -3.87
CA LEU A 201 13.65 -16.04 -4.77
C LEU A 201 12.67 -15.70 -5.90
N CYS A 202 11.58 -15.02 -5.59
CA CYS A 202 10.61 -14.57 -6.61
C CYS A 202 11.23 -13.56 -7.58
N VAL A 203 12.05 -12.65 -7.08
CA VAL A 203 12.73 -11.65 -7.91
C VAL A 203 13.82 -12.29 -8.76
N ILE A 204 14.61 -13.21 -8.23
CA ILE A 204 15.60 -13.99 -9.00
C ILE A 204 14.88 -14.77 -10.10
N TYR A 205 13.75 -15.42 -9.80
CA TYR A 205 12.97 -16.12 -10.80
C TYR A 205 12.53 -15.19 -11.93
N THR A 206 11.93 -14.05 -11.60
CA THR A 206 11.49 -13.07 -12.61
C THR A 206 12.66 -12.54 -13.42
N THR A 207 13.77 -12.15 -12.80
CA THR A 207 14.94 -11.60 -13.49
C THR A 207 15.63 -12.62 -14.38
N ALA A 208 15.56 -13.91 -14.03
CA ALA A 208 16.12 -15.00 -14.85
C ALA A 208 15.22 -15.35 -16.07
N LYS A 209 13.90 -15.23 -15.91
CA LYS A 209 12.92 -15.63 -16.95
C LYS A 209 12.55 -14.50 -17.90
N VAL A 210 12.60 -13.24 -17.43
CA VAL A 210 12.22 -12.07 -18.22
C VAL A 210 13.45 -11.47 -18.88
N LYS A 211 13.40 -11.36 -20.20
CA LYS A 211 14.38 -10.62 -20.99
C LYS A 211 13.70 -9.36 -21.50
N GLU A 212 14.19 -8.20 -21.06
CA GLU A 212 13.71 -6.92 -21.58
C GLU A 212 14.11 -6.73 -23.05
N MET A 213 13.31 -5.96 -23.78
CA MET A 213 13.61 -5.60 -25.17
C MET A 213 14.93 -4.83 -25.23
N PRO A 214 15.84 -5.18 -26.19
CA PRO A 214 17.02 -4.38 -26.45
C PRO A 214 16.66 -2.95 -26.89
N PRO A 215 17.55 -1.95 -26.74
CA PRO A 215 17.25 -0.55 -27.08
C PRO A 215 16.72 -0.34 -28.50
N LYS A 216 17.25 -1.07 -29.48
CA LYS A 216 16.81 -0.98 -30.89
C LYS A 216 15.38 -1.48 -31.07
N GLU A 217 15.08 -2.65 -30.52
CA GLU A 217 13.74 -3.25 -30.57
C GLU A 217 12.71 -2.41 -29.79
N TYR A 218 13.11 -1.90 -28.61
CA TYR A 218 12.28 -0.99 -27.82
C TYR A 218 11.88 0.26 -28.62
N ALA A 219 12.83 0.88 -29.33
CA ALA A 219 12.58 2.06 -30.15
C ALA A 219 11.66 1.79 -31.35
N GLU A 220 11.64 0.56 -31.89
CA GLU A 220 10.72 0.18 -32.98
C GLU A 220 9.27 0.10 -32.54
N TYR A 221 9.02 -0.34 -31.31
CA TYR A 221 7.66 -0.50 -30.76
C TYR A 221 7.16 0.75 -30.05
N HIS A 222 8.07 1.49 -29.45
CA HIS A 222 7.83 2.78 -28.82
C HIS A 222 8.43 3.85 -29.73
N SER A 223 7.84 3.99 -30.95
CA SER A 223 8.20 5.14 -31.78
C SER A 223 8.15 6.36 -30.87
N VAL A 224 9.24 7.13 -30.90
CA VAL A 224 9.46 8.30 -30.05
C VAL A 224 8.13 9.07 -29.98
N GLU A 225 7.32 8.79 -28.96
CA GLU A 225 6.42 9.82 -28.49
C GLU A 225 7.34 11.01 -28.39
N LYS A 226 7.17 11.98 -29.29
CA LYS A 226 7.85 13.27 -29.17
C LYS A 226 7.75 13.53 -27.69
N LYS A 227 8.89 13.51 -26.98
CA LYS A 227 8.93 13.99 -25.61
C LYS A 227 8.22 15.32 -25.72
N GLU A 228 6.94 15.34 -25.40
CA GLU A 228 6.25 16.60 -25.20
C GLU A 228 7.18 17.29 -24.24
N ASP A 229 7.61 18.46 -24.64
CA ASP A 229 8.72 19.19 -24.04
C ASP A 229 8.35 19.48 -22.57
N THR A 230 8.37 18.41 -21.75
CA THR A 230 8.01 18.44 -20.32
C THR A 230 8.92 19.39 -19.55
N SER A 231 10.04 19.79 -20.19
CA SER A 231 10.99 20.74 -19.62
C SER A 231 10.42 22.17 -19.51
N LYS A 232 9.31 22.49 -20.19
CA LYS A 232 8.75 23.85 -20.24
C LYS A 232 7.41 24.02 -19.48
N SER A 233 6.74 22.96 -19.08
CA SER A 233 5.52 23.08 -18.28
C SER A 233 5.87 23.11 -16.79
N ASN A 234 5.81 24.31 -16.19
CA ASN A 234 5.93 24.47 -14.75
C ASN A 234 4.81 23.67 -14.06
N LEU A 235 5.14 22.78 -13.10
CA LEU A 235 4.19 21.96 -12.35
C LEU A 235 3.04 22.79 -11.75
N PHE A 236 3.32 24.01 -11.28
CA PHE A 236 2.30 24.92 -10.80
C PHE A 236 1.31 25.33 -11.89
N THR A 237 1.77 25.49 -13.12
CA THR A 237 0.90 25.82 -14.26
C THR A 237 -0.01 24.66 -14.58
N LEU A 238 0.50 23.43 -14.59
CA LEU A 238 -0.29 22.22 -14.80
C LEU A 238 -1.37 22.06 -13.73
N LEU A 239 -1.02 22.24 -12.46
CA LEU A 239 -1.99 22.18 -11.36
C LEU A 239 -3.06 23.27 -11.49
N LYS A 240 -2.71 24.50 -11.87
CA LYS A 240 -3.64 25.60 -12.06
C LYS A 240 -4.67 25.32 -13.17
N PHE A 241 -4.25 24.65 -14.23
CA PHE A 241 -5.10 24.30 -15.37
C PHE A 241 -5.69 22.88 -15.30
N ALA A 242 -5.46 22.16 -14.21
CA ALA A 242 -6.03 20.84 -14.00
C ALA A 242 -7.57 20.88 -14.03
N PRO A 243 -8.24 19.89 -14.65
CA PRO A 243 -9.70 19.87 -14.74
C PRO A 243 -10.33 19.86 -13.33
N PRO A 244 -11.50 20.48 -13.14
CA PRO A 244 -12.17 20.51 -11.82
C PRO A 244 -12.39 19.12 -11.21
N THR A 245 -12.56 18.09 -12.04
CA THR A 245 -12.70 16.70 -11.61
C THR A 245 -11.43 16.20 -10.90
N PHE A 246 -10.24 16.61 -11.34
CA PHE A 246 -8.97 16.28 -10.70
C PHE A 246 -8.97 16.67 -9.20
N TRP A 247 -9.37 17.91 -8.91
CA TRP A 247 -9.41 18.42 -7.54
C TRP A 247 -10.52 17.81 -6.70
N LYS A 248 -11.68 17.55 -7.32
CA LYS A 248 -12.83 16.93 -6.61
C LYS A 248 -12.56 15.48 -6.26
N VAL A 249 -11.94 14.72 -7.16
CA VAL A 249 -11.49 13.36 -6.86
C VAL A 249 -10.34 13.39 -5.85
N GLY A 250 -9.43 14.37 -5.96
CA GLY A 250 -8.38 14.61 -4.96
C GLY A 250 -8.93 14.84 -3.56
N LEU A 251 -10.04 15.57 -3.41
CA LEU A 251 -10.72 15.77 -2.13
C LEU A 251 -11.27 14.45 -1.56
N VAL A 252 -11.88 13.61 -2.39
CA VAL A 252 -12.34 12.27 -1.96
C VAL A 252 -11.14 11.44 -1.49
N GLN A 253 -10.06 11.43 -2.28
CA GLN A 253 -8.81 10.73 -1.95
C GLN A 253 -8.22 11.21 -0.62
N PHE A 254 -8.28 12.52 -0.34
CA PHE A 254 -7.81 13.08 0.91
C PHE A 254 -8.47 12.39 2.11
N PHE A 255 -9.79 12.33 2.14
CA PHE A 255 -10.52 11.70 3.24
C PHE A 255 -10.31 10.18 3.30
N CYS A 256 -10.22 9.52 2.15
CA CYS A 256 -10.00 8.08 2.09
C CYS A 256 -8.64 7.68 2.67
N TRP A 257 -7.57 8.29 2.17
CA TRP A 257 -6.21 7.92 2.59
C TRP A 257 -5.90 8.38 4.01
N PHE A 258 -6.53 9.47 4.46
CA PHE A 258 -6.51 9.88 5.86
C PHE A 258 -7.10 8.78 6.77
N ALA A 259 -8.23 8.22 6.40
CA ALA A 259 -8.88 7.14 7.16
C ALA A 259 -8.02 5.86 7.22
N PHE A 260 -7.50 5.42 6.07
CA PHE A 260 -6.69 4.20 6.00
C PHE A 260 -5.35 4.32 6.73
N MET A 261 -4.79 5.52 6.85
CA MET A 261 -3.60 5.74 7.68
C MET A 261 -3.86 5.36 9.14
N TYR A 262 -5.02 5.70 9.67
CA TYR A 262 -5.39 5.33 11.05
C TYR A 262 -5.73 3.86 11.20
N MET A 263 -6.20 3.20 10.15
CA MET A 263 -6.32 1.74 10.17
C MET A 263 -4.96 1.08 10.43
N TRP A 264 -3.94 1.43 9.66
CA TRP A 264 -2.61 0.83 9.85
C TRP A 264 -1.97 1.20 11.19
N THR A 265 -2.22 2.41 11.66
CA THR A 265 -1.59 2.91 12.89
C THR A 265 -2.23 2.31 14.15
N TYR A 266 -3.55 2.27 14.22
CA TYR A 266 -4.26 2.03 15.48
C TYR A 266 -5.04 0.72 15.56
N THR A 267 -5.12 -0.08 14.50
CA THR A 267 -5.85 -1.35 14.54
C THR A 267 -5.30 -2.31 15.59
N ASN A 268 -3.97 -2.39 15.74
CA ASN A 268 -3.38 -3.33 16.71
C ASN A 268 -3.80 -3.01 18.14
N GLY A 269 -3.70 -1.76 18.55
CA GLY A 269 -4.14 -1.33 19.88
C GLY A 269 -5.67 -1.46 20.08
N THR A 270 -6.45 -1.17 19.03
CA THR A 270 -7.91 -1.35 19.06
C THR A 270 -8.29 -2.81 19.28
N VAL A 271 -7.71 -3.71 18.51
CA VAL A 271 -8.00 -5.16 18.62
C VAL A 271 -7.50 -5.72 19.94
N ALA A 272 -6.32 -5.30 20.41
CA ALA A 272 -5.80 -5.71 21.71
C ALA A 272 -6.71 -5.29 22.87
N ALA A 273 -7.16 -4.04 22.86
CA ALA A 273 -8.07 -3.53 23.89
C ALA A 273 -9.44 -4.22 23.81
N ASN A 274 -10.04 -4.26 22.63
CA ASN A 274 -11.42 -4.71 22.47
C ASN A 274 -11.59 -6.24 22.58
N CYS A 275 -10.68 -7.01 22.00
CA CYS A 275 -10.85 -8.46 21.89
C CYS A 275 -10.03 -9.24 22.92
N TRP A 276 -8.94 -8.69 23.42
CA TRP A 276 -8.09 -9.32 24.44
C TRP A 276 -8.11 -8.59 25.80
N GLY A 277 -8.84 -7.49 25.90
CA GLY A 277 -8.99 -6.73 27.15
C GLY A 277 -7.68 -6.11 27.67
N VAL A 278 -6.74 -5.82 26.77
CA VAL A 278 -5.46 -5.20 27.14
C VAL A 278 -5.69 -3.73 27.49
N ASP A 279 -5.23 -3.32 28.65
CA ASP A 279 -5.19 -1.91 29.01
C ASP A 279 -4.06 -1.21 28.25
N MET A 280 -4.41 -0.56 27.14
CA MET A 280 -3.44 0.13 26.28
C MET A 280 -2.83 1.39 26.91
N LEU A 281 -3.32 1.85 28.05
CA LEU A 281 -2.75 2.95 28.83
C LEU A 281 -1.72 2.46 29.86
N ALA A 282 -1.67 1.17 30.13
CA ALA A 282 -0.69 0.58 31.05
C ALA A 282 0.71 0.61 30.42
N HIS A 283 1.70 0.88 31.25
CA HIS A 283 3.13 0.95 30.81
C HIS A 283 3.65 -0.36 30.19
N ASP A 284 3.10 -1.49 30.59
CA ASP A 284 3.47 -2.84 30.15
C ASP A 284 2.50 -3.45 29.11
N ALA A 285 1.58 -2.64 28.57
CA ALA A 285 0.55 -3.10 27.63
C ALA A 285 1.11 -3.95 26.49
N THR A 286 2.21 -3.53 25.88
CA THR A 286 2.84 -4.21 24.72
C THR A 286 3.58 -5.49 25.09
N MET A 287 3.87 -5.70 26.37
CA MET A 287 4.50 -6.92 26.90
C MET A 287 3.50 -8.03 27.17
N THR A 288 2.19 -7.70 27.17
CA THR A 288 1.14 -8.67 27.46
C THR A 288 1.01 -9.70 26.35
N LYS A 289 0.68 -10.93 26.73
CA LYS A 289 0.36 -12.00 25.78
C LYS A 289 -0.80 -11.57 24.84
N GLY A 290 -1.81 -10.91 25.38
CA GLY A 290 -2.96 -10.44 24.63
C GLY A 290 -2.60 -9.44 23.53
N TYR A 291 -1.67 -8.52 23.78
CA TYR A 291 -1.19 -7.59 22.77
C TYR A 291 -0.52 -8.29 21.59
N GLN A 292 0.32 -9.27 21.86
CA GLN A 292 1.05 -10.00 20.82
C GLN A 292 0.12 -10.96 20.04
N GLU A 293 -0.86 -11.58 20.72
CA GLU A 293 -1.90 -12.37 20.06
C GLU A 293 -2.80 -11.49 19.16
N ALA A 294 -3.19 -10.33 19.63
CA ALA A 294 -3.90 -9.34 18.84
C ALA A 294 -3.11 -8.92 17.61
N GLY A 295 -1.80 -8.75 17.73
CA GLY A 295 -0.92 -8.43 16.60
C GLY A 295 -0.95 -9.48 15.49
N ASN A 296 -0.96 -10.76 15.84
CA ASN A 296 -1.14 -11.85 14.88
C ASN A 296 -2.53 -11.80 14.23
N TRP A 297 -3.55 -11.49 15.03
CA TRP A 297 -4.93 -11.40 14.56
C TRP A 297 -5.17 -10.21 13.62
N VAL A 298 -4.46 -9.10 13.82
CA VAL A 298 -4.47 -7.96 12.88
C VAL A 298 -4.06 -8.39 11.49
N GLY A 299 -3.04 -9.24 11.35
CA GLY A 299 -2.67 -9.82 10.07
C GLY A 299 -3.81 -10.61 9.43
N ILE A 300 -4.52 -11.44 10.21
CA ILE A 300 -5.71 -12.16 9.74
C ILE A 300 -6.81 -11.18 9.28
N LEU A 301 -7.07 -10.12 10.04
CA LEU A 301 -8.07 -9.11 9.70
C LEU A 301 -7.71 -8.38 8.40
N PHE A 302 -6.46 -8.05 8.18
CA PHE A 302 -6.01 -7.43 6.93
C PHE A 302 -6.10 -8.41 5.74
N ALA A 303 -5.88 -9.70 5.96
CA ALA A 303 -6.13 -10.72 4.94
C ALA A 303 -7.64 -10.82 4.61
N ILE A 304 -8.51 -10.77 5.61
CA ILE A 304 -9.98 -10.73 5.42
C ILE A 304 -10.40 -9.46 4.66
N GLN A 305 -9.82 -8.31 4.99
CA GLN A 305 -10.03 -7.06 4.26
C GLN A 305 -9.61 -7.22 2.78
N ALA A 306 -8.46 -7.83 2.50
CA ALA A 306 -8.00 -8.07 1.13
C ALA A 306 -8.94 -9.00 0.36
N ILE A 307 -9.45 -10.06 0.99
CA ILE A 307 -10.45 -10.97 0.41
C ILE A 307 -11.75 -10.21 0.12
N GLY A 308 -12.23 -9.41 1.06
CA GLY A 308 -13.40 -8.56 0.88
C GLY A 308 -13.24 -7.57 -0.28
N SER A 309 -12.06 -6.99 -0.42
CA SER A 309 -11.72 -6.11 -1.54
C SER A 309 -11.78 -6.82 -2.89
N VAL A 310 -11.22 -8.01 -3.00
CA VAL A 310 -11.26 -8.81 -4.25
C VAL A 310 -12.70 -9.18 -4.59
N ALA A 311 -13.48 -9.65 -3.61
CA ALA A 311 -14.89 -10.00 -3.81
C ALA A 311 -15.71 -8.78 -4.26
N TRP A 312 -15.51 -7.62 -3.63
CA TRP A 312 -16.22 -6.39 -3.97
C TRP A 312 -15.81 -5.84 -5.34
N ALA A 313 -14.54 -5.99 -5.73
CA ALA A 313 -14.07 -5.59 -7.05
C ALA A 313 -14.82 -6.32 -8.19
N MET A 314 -15.31 -7.54 -7.95
CA MET A 314 -16.17 -8.27 -8.91
C MET A 314 -17.61 -7.73 -8.95
N VAL A 315 -18.05 -7.08 -7.88
CA VAL A 315 -19.40 -6.47 -7.79
C VAL A 315 -19.43 -5.07 -8.39
N LEU A 316 -18.35 -4.29 -8.26
CA LEU A 316 -18.27 -2.90 -8.72
C LEU A 316 -18.69 -2.67 -10.18
N PRO A 317 -18.31 -3.51 -11.18
CA PRO A 317 -18.72 -3.33 -12.56
C PRO A 317 -20.21 -3.48 -12.82
N GLN A 318 -20.96 -4.06 -11.88
CA GLN A 318 -22.41 -4.28 -12.00
C GLN A 318 -23.22 -2.98 -11.75
N PHE A 319 -22.59 -1.99 -11.12
CA PHE A 319 -23.24 -0.70 -10.90
C PHE A 319 -23.28 0.12 -12.20
N LYS A 320 -24.46 0.55 -12.61
CA LYS A 320 -24.63 1.44 -13.76
C LYS A 320 -24.11 2.85 -13.52
N ASN A 321 -24.05 3.28 -12.25
CA ASN A 321 -23.61 4.62 -11.85
C ASN A 321 -22.33 4.55 -11.05
N THR A 322 -21.23 4.96 -11.66
CA THR A 322 -19.87 4.95 -11.03
C THR A 322 -19.81 5.77 -9.75
N LYS A 323 -20.50 6.93 -9.69
CA LYS A 323 -20.54 7.76 -8.48
C LYS A 323 -21.27 7.07 -7.34
N LEU A 324 -22.41 6.43 -7.65
CA LEU A 324 -23.18 5.68 -6.67
C LEU A 324 -22.34 4.48 -6.14
N ALA A 325 -21.69 3.74 -7.03
CA ALA A 325 -20.81 2.63 -6.67
C ALA A 325 -19.69 3.12 -5.73
N TYR A 326 -19.05 4.23 -6.08
CA TYR A 326 -17.96 4.80 -5.30
C TYR A 326 -18.44 5.25 -3.91
N SER A 327 -19.48 6.10 -3.85
CA SER A 327 -20.03 6.61 -2.58
C SER A 327 -20.52 5.47 -1.68
N PHE A 328 -21.26 4.50 -2.25
CA PHE A 328 -21.79 3.36 -1.50
C PHE A 328 -20.67 2.49 -0.90
N SER A 329 -19.63 2.22 -1.69
CA SER A 329 -18.45 1.47 -1.20
C SER A 329 -17.76 2.17 -0.04
N LEU A 330 -17.62 3.51 -0.11
CA LEU A 330 -17.02 4.29 0.98
C LEU A 330 -17.91 4.32 2.23
N ILE A 331 -19.23 4.35 2.08
CA ILE A 331 -20.18 4.26 3.20
C ILE A 331 -20.06 2.89 3.89
N LEU A 332 -19.96 1.80 3.13
CA LEU A 332 -19.73 0.48 3.71
C LEU A 332 -18.43 0.43 4.51
N GLY A 333 -17.36 0.98 3.97
CA GLY A 333 -16.08 1.06 4.69
C GLY A 333 -16.14 1.95 5.93
N ALA A 334 -16.84 3.08 5.85
CA ALA A 334 -17.06 3.96 7.00
C ALA A 334 -17.83 3.25 8.12
N ALA A 335 -18.87 2.51 7.76
CA ALA A 335 -19.61 1.66 8.70
C ALA A 335 -18.70 0.58 9.31
N GLY A 336 -17.83 -0.04 8.49
CA GLY A 336 -16.84 -1.00 8.96
C GLY A 336 -15.88 -0.41 10.00
N PHE A 337 -15.34 0.78 9.75
CA PHE A 337 -14.46 1.46 10.71
C PHE A 337 -15.18 1.78 12.03
N VAL A 338 -16.40 2.30 11.98
CA VAL A 338 -17.17 2.61 13.17
C VAL A 338 -17.51 1.32 13.95
N LEU A 339 -17.92 0.26 13.25
CA LEU A 339 -18.22 -1.03 13.89
C LEU A 339 -16.97 -1.63 14.56
N ALA A 340 -15.80 -1.52 13.94
CA ALA A 340 -14.54 -2.01 14.51
C ALA A 340 -14.23 -1.39 15.88
N ALA A 341 -14.67 -0.17 16.14
CA ALA A 341 -14.50 0.48 17.43
C ALA A 341 -15.31 -0.16 18.56
N PHE A 342 -16.43 -0.83 18.24
CA PHE A 342 -17.39 -1.36 19.24
C PHE A 342 -17.43 -2.89 19.30
N VAL A 343 -16.82 -3.60 18.37
CA VAL A 343 -16.77 -5.06 18.38
C VAL A 343 -15.72 -5.55 19.37
N HIS A 344 -16.11 -6.49 20.24
CA HIS A 344 -15.26 -7.07 21.29
C HIS A 344 -14.95 -8.55 21.08
N ASP A 345 -15.51 -9.17 20.05
CA ASP A 345 -15.23 -10.56 19.68
C ASP A 345 -14.30 -10.61 18.45
N GLN A 346 -13.23 -11.40 18.55
CA GLN A 346 -12.21 -11.48 17.50
C GLN A 346 -12.77 -12.00 16.16
N TYR A 347 -13.73 -12.92 16.18
CA TYR A 347 -14.31 -13.48 14.94
C TYR A 347 -15.37 -12.55 14.35
N VAL A 348 -16.15 -11.87 15.19
CA VAL A 348 -17.12 -10.86 14.75
C VAL A 348 -16.40 -9.67 14.10
N MET A 349 -15.13 -9.42 14.47
CA MET A 349 -14.28 -8.39 13.86
C MET A 349 -14.05 -8.62 12.36
N PHE A 350 -14.29 -9.82 11.83
CA PHE A 350 -14.24 -10.08 10.38
C PHE A 350 -15.26 -9.24 9.60
N ILE A 351 -16.43 -8.98 10.18
CA ILE A 351 -17.49 -8.21 9.51
C ILE A 351 -17.04 -6.76 9.23
N PRO A 352 -16.56 -5.98 10.20
CA PRO A 352 -15.99 -4.66 9.94
C PRO A 352 -14.91 -4.68 8.85
N PHE A 353 -13.97 -5.63 8.90
CA PHE A 353 -12.87 -5.66 7.94
C PHE A 353 -13.28 -6.09 6.53
N LEU A 354 -14.30 -6.93 6.38
CA LEU A 354 -14.92 -7.18 5.07
C LEU A 354 -15.52 -5.88 4.49
N LEU A 355 -16.22 -5.09 5.30
CA LEU A 355 -16.80 -3.82 4.89
C LEU A 355 -15.72 -2.79 4.52
N ILE A 356 -14.65 -2.71 5.29
CA ILE A 356 -13.47 -1.87 4.97
C ILE A 356 -12.85 -2.30 3.63
N GLY A 357 -12.83 -3.61 3.34
CA GLY A 357 -12.38 -4.15 2.06
C GLY A 357 -13.19 -3.62 0.87
N CYS A 358 -14.49 -3.39 1.02
CA CYS A 358 -15.32 -2.78 -0.03
C CYS A 358 -14.84 -1.36 -0.39
N ALA A 359 -14.54 -0.54 0.61
CA ALA A 359 -13.98 0.79 0.38
C ALA A 359 -12.59 0.69 -0.26
N TRP A 360 -11.75 -0.23 0.20
CA TRP A 360 -10.40 -0.43 -0.36
C TRP A 360 -10.44 -0.73 -1.86
N ALA A 361 -11.33 -1.61 -2.31
CA ALA A 361 -11.52 -1.90 -3.73
C ALA A 361 -11.88 -0.64 -4.53
N ALA A 362 -12.78 0.17 -4.00
CA ALA A 362 -13.24 1.38 -4.67
C ALA A 362 -12.17 2.47 -4.77
N ILE A 363 -11.39 2.70 -3.72
CA ILE A 363 -10.34 3.73 -3.74
C ILE A 363 -9.13 3.36 -4.61
N LEU A 364 -8.92 2.09 -4.89
CA LEU A 364 -7.89 1.65 -5.82
C LEU A 364 -8.32 1.79 -7.29
N ALA A 365 -9.61 1.60 -7.58
CA ALA A 365 -10.11 1.56 -8.96
C ALA A 365 -10.71 2.88 -9.44
N MET A 366 -11.60 3.49 -8.65
CA MET A 366 -12.46 4.58 -9.11
C MET A 366 -11.74 5.91 -9.35
N PRO A 367 -10.83 6.37 -8.48
CA PRO A 367 -10.19 7.68 -8.65
C PRO A 367 -9.38 7.79 -9.94
N PHE A 368 -8.58 6.77 -10.24
CA PHE A 368 -7.76 6.76 -11.45
C PHE A 368 -8.62 6.74 -12.71
N THR A 369 -9.69 5.94 -12.72
CA THR A 369 -10.65 5.92 -13.84
C THR A 369 -11.29 7.29 -14.06
N LEU A 370 -11.79 7.93 -13.01
CA LEU A 370 -12.44 9.24 -13.08
C LEU A 370 -11.48 10.34 -13.53
N VAL A 371 -10.26 10.35 -13.02
CA VAL A 371 -9.25 11.36 -13.37
C VAL A 371 -8.72 11.13 -14.78
N THR A 372 -8.43 9.89 -15.19
CA THR A 372 -7.96 9.59 -16.54
C THR A 372 -9.00 10.02 -17.58
N ASN A 373 -10.27 9.71 -17.36
CA ASN A 373 -11.36 10.15 -18.24
C ASN A 373 -11.48 11.69 -18.29
N ALA A 374 -11.25 12.38 -17.18
CA ALA A 374 -11.31 13.84 -17.14
C ALA A 374 -10.10 14.52 -17.79
N LEU A 375 -8.97 13.82 -17.86
CA LEU A 375 -7.73 14.30 -18.50
C LEU A 375 -7.67 14.00 -20.01
N GLU A 376 -8.65 13.33 -20.55
CA GLU A 376 -8.74 13.06 -21.99
C GLU A 376 -8.70 14.38 -22.78
N GLY A 377 -7.70 14.52 -23.68
CA GLY A 377 -7.47 15.71 -24.47
C GLY A 377 -6.69 16.86 -23.80
N TYR A 378 -6.22 16.69 -22.55
CA TYR A 378 -5.44 17.73 -21.86
C TYR A 378 -3.93 17.71 -22.19
N GLY A 379 -3.41 16.65 -22.81
CA GLY A 379 -1.96 16.43 -22.91
C GLY A 379 -1.31 16.14 -21.54
N HIS A 380 -0.02 15.81 -21.52
CA HIS A 380 0.76 15.56 -20.29
C HIS A 380 0.12 14.58 -19.27
N LEU A 381 -0.62 13.58 -19.77
CA LEU A 381 -1.36 12.62 -18.93
C LEU A 381 -0.49 11.99 -17.84
N GLY A 382 0.73 11.56 -18.19
CA GLY A 382 1.66 10.94 -17.24
C GLY A 382 2.06 11.90 -16.11
N THR A 383 2.29 13.18 -16.41
CA THR A 383 2.62 14.19 -15.41
C THR A 383 1.43 14.45 -14.48
N TYR A 384 0.22 14.55 -15.02
CA TYR A 384 -0.99 14.70 -14.22
C TYR A 384 -1.25 13.50 -13.30
N LEU A 385 -1.03 12.27 -13.76
CA LEU A 385 -1.15 11.07 -12.93
C LEU A 385 -0.06 11.02 -11.85
N GLY A 386 1.15 11.47 -12.15
CA GLY A 386 2.21 11.65 -11.15
C GLY A 386 1.83 12.66 -10.06
N LEU A 387 1.27 13.82 -10.46
CA LEU A 387 0.76 14.82 -9.52
C LEU A 387 -0.43 14.30 -8.71
N PHE A 388 -1.27 13.48 -9.34
CA PHE A 388 -2.41 12.86 -8.67
C PHE A 388 -1.98 11.87 -7.58
N ASN A 389 -0.81 11.24 -7.70
CA ASN A 389 -0.24 10.43 -6.61
C ASN A 389 -0.02 11.25 -5.32
N GLY A 390 0.19 12.56 -5.44
CA GLY A 390 0.24 13.46 -4.29
C GLY A 390 -1.07 13.48 -3.48
N THR A 391 -2.22 13.27 -4.12
CA THR A 391 -3.52 13.17 -3.43
C THR A 391 -3.65 11.90 -2.59
N ILE A 392 -2.78 10.92 -2.78
CA ILE A 392 -2.65 9.71 -1.98
C ILE A 392 -1.70 9.94 -0.81
N CYS A 393 -0.51 10.43 -1.09
CA CYS A 393 0.56 10.50 -0.10
C CYS A 393 0.44 11.69 0.86
N ILE A 394 -0.01 12.86 0.39
CA ILE A 394 -0.15 14.06 1.24
C ILE A 394 -1.14 13.84 2.38
N PRO A 395 -2.37 13.32 2.16
CA PRO A 395 -3.29 13.05 3.26
C PRO A 395 -2.73 12.03 4.27
N GLN A 396 -1.98 11.05 3.82
CA GLN A 396 -1.33 10.08 4.71
C GLN A 396 -0.29 10.76 5.61
N ILE A 397 0.53 11.64 5.05
CA ILE A 397 1.52 12.40 5.81
C ILE A 397 0.84 13.32 6.83
N ILE A 398 -0.23 14.02 6.44
CA ILE A 398 -1.00 14.88 7.33
C ILE A 398 -1.63 14.05 8.45
N ALA A 399 -2.30 12.94 8.12
CA ALA A 399 -2.92 12.06 9.10
C ALA A 399 -1.89 11.53 10.11
N ALA A 400 -0.73 11.10 9.63
CA ALA A 400 0.35 10.63 10.48
C ALA A 400 0.90 11.74 11.39
N ALA A 401 1.07 12.95 10.87
CA ALA A 401 1.59 14.08 11.63
C ALA A 401 0.66 14.55 12.76
N ILE A 402 -0.66 14.48 12.56
CA ILE A 402 -1.64 14.95 13.54
C ILE A 402 -2.27 13.83 14.37
N GLY A 403 -1.95 12.56 14.06
CA GLY A 403 -2.60 11.39 14.66
C GLY A 403 -2.47 11.35 16.18
N GLY A 404 -1.31 11.70 16.73
CA GLY A 404 -1.11 11.76 18.17
C GLY A 404 -1.98 12.81 18.86
N VAL A 405 -2.13 13.98 18.25
CA VAL A 405 -3.00 15.06 18.77
C VAL A 405 -4.47 14.61 18.75
N LEU A 406 -4.91 14.02 17.64
CA LEU A 406 -6.28 13.49 17.55
C LEU A 406 -6.53 12.36 18.55
N LEU A 407 -5.55 11.49 18.77
CA LEU A 407 -5.65 10.43 19.78
C LEU A 407 -5.87 11.03 21.19
N GLN A 408 -5.15 12.10 21.55
CA GLN A 408 -5.38 12.82 22.82
C GLN A 408 -6.78 13.42 22.89
N MET A 409 -7.24 14.05 21.82
CA MET A 409 -8.57 14.67 21.74
C MET A 409 -9.72 13.66 21.92
N VAL A 410 -9.53 12.42 21.51
CA VAL A 410 -10.52 11.34 21.65
C VAL A 410 -10.31 10.49 22.92
N GLY A 411 -9.58 11.01 23.89
CA GLY A 411 -9.39 10.40 25.21
C GLY A 411 -8.29 9.36 25.29
N SER A 412 -7.32 9.38 24.35
CA SER A 412 -6.20 8.44 24.26
C SER A 412 -6.63 6.96 24.07
N VAL A 413 -7.86 6.73 23.61
CA VAL A 413 -8.42 5.41 23.33
C VAL A 413 -8.27 5.11 21.85
N GLN A 414 -7.44 4.11 21.51
CA GLN A 414 -7.14 3.80 20.10
C GLN A 414 -8.38 3.35 19.31
N SER A 415 -9.35 2.69 19.95
CA SER A 415 -10.63 2.33 19.31
C SER A 415 -11.39 3.55 18.81
N ASN A 416 -11.28 4.69 19.49
CA ASN A 416 -11.92 5.93 19.05
C ASN A 416 -11.29 6.48 17.77
N MET A 417 -10.03 6.15 17.47
CA MET A 417 -9.40 6.51 16.21
C MET A 417 -10.01 5.76 15.01
N MET A 418 -10.62 4.59 15.24
CA MET A 418 -11.43 3.91 14.22
C MET A 418 -12.69 4.71 13.89
N ILE A 419 -13.31 5.35 14.89
CA ILE A 419 -14.46 6.25 14.65
C ILE A 419 -14.01 7.47 13.83
N VAL A 420 -12.86 8.07 14.18
CA VAL A 420 -12.27 9.18 13.40
C VAL A 420 -12.04 8.77 11.94
N ALA A 421 -11.48 7.58 11.72
CA ALA A 421 -11.29 7.02 10.37
C ALA A 421 -12.64 6.84 9.65
N GLY A 422 -13.65 6.31 10.32
CA GLY A 422 -14.99 6.13 9.78
C GLY A 422 -15.65 7.46 9.39
N VAL A 423 -15.55 8.49 10.24
CA VAL A 423 -16.03 9.84 9.94
C VAL A 423 -15.33 10.43 8.73
N SER A 424 -13.99 10.31 8.66
CA SER A 424 -13.22 10.78 7.51
C SER A 424 -13.68 10.09 6.21
N LEU A 425 -13.83 8.77 6.24
CA LEU A 425 -14.26 8.02 5.06
C LEU A 425 -15.70 8.35 4.64
N PHE A 426 -16.57 8.61 5.60
CA PHE A 426 -17.93 9.10 5.33
C PHE A 426 -17.93 10.48 4.67
N LEU A 427 -17.08 11.41 5.13
CA LEU A 427 -16.88 12.70 4.46
C LEU A 427 -16.36 12.53 3.03
N GLY A 428 -15.50 11.55 2.81
CA GLY A 428 -15.08 11.13 1.48
C GLY A 428 -16.26 10.68 0.61
N ALA A 429 -17.14 9.84 1.15
CA ALA A 429 -18.35 9.37 0.47
C ALA A 429 -19.28 10.53 0.07
N MET A 430 -19.50 11.49 0.96
CA MET A 430 -20.28 12.70 0.67
C MET A 430 -19.62 13.55 -0.41
N SER A 431 -18.29 13.67 -0.37
CA SER A 431 -17.51 14.45 -1.34
C SER A 431 -17.60 13.91 -2.77
N VAL A 432 -17.91 12.62 -2.96
CA VAL A 432 -18.18 12.02 -4.27
C VAL A 432 -19.33 12.76 -5.00
N GLY A 433 -20.30 13.32 -4.25
CA GLY A 433 -21.39 14.10 -4.78
C GLY A 433 -20.93 15.29 -5.64
N PHE A 434 -19.79 15.91 -5.29
CA PHE A 434 -19.25 17.07 -6.02
C PHE A 434 -18.63 16.71 -7.38
N ILE A 435 -18.33 15.44 -7.64
CA ILE A 435 -17.75 15.00 -8.91
C ILE A 435 -18.80 15.10 -10.02
N LYS A 436 -18.49 15.82 -11.10
CA LYS A 436 -19.28 15.82 -12.30
C LYS A 436 -18.71 14.82 -13.30
N VAL A 437 -19.40 13.72 -13.52
CA VAL A 437 -19.04 12.76 -14.57
C VAL A 437 -19.59 13.31 -15.88
N ARG A 438 -18.73 13.53 -16.89
CA ARG A 438 -19.21 13.77 -18.27
C ARG A 438 -19.98 12.52 -18.71
N ARG A 439 -21.23 12.66 -19.07
CA ARG A 439 -21.93 11.60 -19.81
C ARG A 439 -21.19 11.42 -21.14
N PRO A 440 -20.93 10.20 -21.61
CA PRO A 440 -20.50 9.99 -22.99
C PRO A 440 -21.50 10.78 -23.85
N ALA A 441 -20.99 11.61 -24.74
CA ALA A 441 -21.85 12.24 -25.74
C ALA A 441 -22.55 11.08 -26.45
N GLU A 442 -23.88 11.09 -26.44
CA GLU A 442 -24.67 10.24 -27.31
C GLU A 442 -24.12 10.48 -28.73
N GLN A 443 -23.42 9.47 -29.25
CA GLN A 443 -23.07 9.49 -30.65
C GLN A 443 -24.39 9.36 -31.42
N GLY A 444 -24.94 10.52 -31.83
CA GLY A 444 -26.03 10.60 -32.77
C GLY A 444 -25.57 10.25 -34.18
#